data_aae4ccd8fc84864e0f94533418aaeaf9
#
_entry.id   aae4ccd8fc84864e0f94533418aaeaf9
#
_cell.length_a   1.000
_cell.length_b   1.000
_cell.length_c   1.000
_cell.angle_alpha   90.00
_cell.angle_beta   90.00
_cell.angle_gamma   90.00
#
_symmetry.space_group_name_H-M   'P 1'
#
loop_
_entity.id
_entity.type
_entity.pdbx_description
1 polymer ?
#
loop_
_entity_poly.entity_id
_entity_poly.type
_entity_poly.pdbx_seq_one_letter_code
_entity_poly.pdbx_strand_id
1 'polypeptide(L)'
;VDTEQIEQSASWVHDLIEREIERGVPAERIVVAGFSQGGAITYQAALSYPKRLAGMMLLSTYFPTAQTVQVDPAQAGLPALICHGSLDPVVVEDMGLEGKARLEALGFEPEYKVYPMEHAVCPQEIADIGTWLSVVLA
;
A
#
# COMPACT_ATOMS: atom_id res chain seq x y z
N VAL A 1 1.78 17.32 5.25
CA VAL A 1 2.17 16.37 4.20
C VAL A 1 2.06 17.04 2.85
N ASP A 2 3.11 16.96 2.05
CA ASP A 2 3.15 17.58 0.73
C ASP A 2 2.60 16.62 -0.32
N THR A 3 1.37 16.87 -0.75
CA THR A 3 0.68 16.04 -1.75
C THR A 3 1.39 16.04 -3.10
N GLU A 4 2.00 17.17 -3.49
CA GLU A 4 2.75 17.26 -4.74
C GLU A 4 3.97 16.36 -4.74
N GLN A 5 4.68 16.28 -3.62
CA GLN A 5 5.82 15.39 -3.48
C GLN A 5 5.39 13.92 -3.51
N ILE A 6 4.25 13.61 -2.91
CA ILE A 6 3.71 12.24 -2.95
C ILE A 6 3.34 11.87 -4.39
N GLU A 7 2.68 12.76 -5.13
CA GLU A 7 2.33 12.51 -6.52
C GLU A 7 3.57 12.36 -7.40
N GLN A 8 4.60 13.20 -7.17
CA GLN A 8 5.87 13.09 -7.89
C GLN A 8 6.55 11.74 -7.62
N SER A 9 6.63 11.34 -6.35
CA SER A 9 7.22 10.07 -5.97
C SER A 9 6.43 8.89 -6.53
N ALA A 10 5.10 9.01 -6.58
CA ALA A 10 4.25 7.98 -7.18
C ALA A 10 4.53 7.84 -8.67
N SER A 11 4.80 8.94 -9.37
CA SER A 11 5.14 8.86 -10.79
C SER A 11 6.47 8.13 -11.01
N TRP A 12 7.43 8.30 -10.12
CA TRP A 12 8.69 7.54 -10.15
C TRP A 12 8.45 6.05 -9.90
N VAL A 13 7.52 5.71 -9.00
CA VAL A 13 7.14 4.31 -8.77
C VAL A 13 6.49 3.73 -10.03
N HIS A 14 5.65 4.50 -10.73
CA HIS A 14 5.09 4.08 -12.02
C HIS A 14 6.18 3.76 -13.03
N ASP A 15 7.22 4.58 -13.09
CA ASP A 15 8.36 4.34 -13.99
C ASP A 15 9.09 3.05 -13.62
N LEU A 16 9.25 2.76 -12.34
CA LEU A 16 9.87 1.52 -11.88
C LEU A 16 9.01 0.29 -12.24
N ILE A 17 7.70 0.41 -12.13
CA ILE A 17 6.79 -0.67 -12.54
C ILE A 17 6.92 -0.91 -14.04
N GLU A 18 6.95 0.15 -14.85
CA GLU A 18 7.11 0.02 -16.30
C GLU A 18 8.43 -0.66 -16.67
N ARG A 19 9.50 -0.38 -15.94
CA ARG A 19 10.78 -1.07 -16.12
C ARG A 19 10.67 -2.57 -15.88
N GLU A 20 9.96 -2.98 -14.84
CA GLU A 20 9.80 -4.40 -14.54
C GLU A 20 8.96 -5.08 -15.63
N ILE A 21 7.95 -4.40 -16.15
CA ILE A 21 7.14 -4.91 -17.24
C ILE A 21 8.01 -5.10 -18.50
N GLU A 22 8.88 -4.14 -18.82
CA GLU A 22 9.81 -4.23 -19.94
C GLU A 22 10.79 -5.39 -19.78
N ARG A 23 11.12 -5.75 -18.53
CA ARG A 23 12.01 -6.88 -18.24
C ARG A 23 11.30 -8.22 -18.26
N GLY A 24 10.00 -8.23 -18.51
CA GLY A 24 9.23 -9.46 -18.68
C GLY A 24 8.35 -9.83 -17.49
N VAL A 25 8.23 -8.97 -16.45
CA VAL A 25 7.34 -9.21 -15.31
C VAL A 25 5.98 -8.57 -15.62
N PRO A 26 4.91 -9.34 -15.76
CA PRO A 26 3.59 -8.74 -16.00
C PRO A 26 3.10 -7.95 -14.80
N ALA A 27 2.30 -6.91 -15.05
CA ALA A 27 1.79 -6.02 -13.99
C ALA A 27 1.05 -6.81 -12.89
N GLU A 28 0.26 -7.81 -13.27
CA GLU A 28 -0.51 -8.62 -12.33
C GLU A 28 0.35 -9.51 -11.42
N ARG A 29 1.66 -9.49 -11.58
CA ARG A 29 2.61 -10.15 -10.69
C ARG A 29 3.47 -9.15 -9.91
N ILE A 30 3.06 -7.89 -9.85
CA ILE A 30 3.79 -6.84 -9.14
C ILE A 30 2.97 -6.40 -7.93
N VAL A 31 3.62 -6.38 -6.76
CA VAL A 31 3.07 -5.81 -5.52
C VAL A 31 3.84 -4.54 -5.22
N VAL A 32 3.12 -3.45 -4.92
CA VAL A 32 3.74 -2.21 -4.46
C VAL A 32 3.64 -2.19 -2.94
N ALA A 33 4.75 -1.90 -2.28
CA ALA A 33 4.83 -1.92 -0.83
C ALA A 33 5.57 -0.69 -0.31
N GLY A 34 5.17 -0.20 0.86
CA GLY A 34 5.85 0.91 1.48
C GLY A 34 5.67 0.96 2.98
N PHE A 35 6.70 1.47 3.66
CA PHE A 35 6.75 1.65 5.11
C PHE A 35 6.73 3.14 5.40
N SER A 36 5.90 3.57 6.36
CA SER A 36 5.83 4.96 6.81
C SER A 36 5.49 5.89 5.64
N GLN A 37 6.31 6.89 5.33
CA GLN A 37 6.07 7.78 4.19
C GLN A 37 6.02 7.01 2.87
N GLY A 38 6.80 5.93 2.74
CA GLY A 38 6.74 5.05 1.58
C GLY A 38 5.37 4.41 1.39
N GLY A 39 4.64 4.17 2.48
CA GLY A 39 3.26 3.68 2.39
C GLY A 39 2.29 4.73 1.85
N ALA A 40 2.46 5.98 2.24
CA ALA A 40 1.66 7.08 1.69
C ALA A 40 1.84 7.18 0.18
N ILE A 41 3.07 6.99 -0.29
CA ILE A 41 3.40 6.95 -1.72
C ILE A 41 2.78 5.72 -2.37
N THR A 42 2.80 4.57 -1.69
CA THR A 42 2.22 3.32 -2.19
C THR A 42 0.72 3.44 -2.45
N TYR A 43 -0.03 4.06 -1.53
CA TYR A 43 -1.45 4.32 -1.75
C TYR A 43 -1.65 5.06 -3.08
N GLN A 44 -0.93 6.16 -3.26
CA GLN A 44 -1.06 6.99 -4.45
C GLN A 44 -0.65 6.23 -5.71
N ALA A 45 0.51 5.58 -5.68
CA ALA A 45 1.07 4.91 -6.84
C ALA A 45 0.23 3.70 -7.27
N ALA A 46 -0.13 2.82 -6.33
CA ALA A 46 -0.85 1.60 -6.68
C ALA A 46 -2.26 1.90 -7.15
N LEU A 47 -2.99 2.79 -6.47
CA LEU A 47 -4.37 3.07 -6.80
C LEU A 47 -4.53 3.80 -8.14
N SER A 48 -3.54 4.61 -8.52
CA SER A 48 -3.60 5.41 -9.76
C SER A 48 -2.93 4.73 -10.97
N TYR A 49 -2.30 3.56 -10.79
CA TYR A 49 -1.59 2.91 -11.89
C TYR A 49 -2.59 2.29 -12.89
N PRO A 50 -2.37 2.47 -14.21
CA PRO A 50 -3.39 2.11 -15.21
C PRO A 50 -3.41 0.64 -15.63
N LYS A 51 -2.54 -0.23 -15.08
CA LYS A 51 -2.53 -1.65 -15.38
C LYS A 51 -2.74 -2.44 -14.10
N ARG A 52 -3.52 -3.54 -14.15
CA ARG A 52 -3.84 -4.34 -12.97
C ARG A 52 -2.59 -4.86 -12.28
N LEU A 53 -2.43 -4.52 -10.99
CA LEU A 53 -1.36 -5.01 -10.12
C LEU A 53 -1.81 -6.25 -9.34
N ALA A 54 -0.89 -6.91 -8.66
CA ALA A 54 -1.19 -8.05 -7.79
C ALA A 54 -1.75 -7.61 -6.43
N GLY A 55 -1.27 -6.48 -5.91
CA GLY A 55 -1.68 -5.98 -4.61
C GLY A 55 -0.82 -4.84 -4.12
N MET A 56 -1.16 -4.31 -2.94
CA MET A 56 -0.35 -3.30 -2.26
C MET A 56 -0.23 -3.62 -0.78
N MET A 57 0.92 -3.30 -0.19
CA MET A 57 1.18 -3.44 1.24
C MET A 57 1.48 -2.08 1.85
N LEU A 58 0.86 -1.81 2.97
CA LEU A 58 0.84 -0.50 3.62
C LEU A 58 1.28 -0.70 5.06
N LEU A 59 2.56 -0.45 5.33
CA LEU A 59 3.22 -0.81 6.58
C LEU A 59 3.47 0.43 7.43
N SER A 60 2.88 0.49 8.62
CA SER A 60 3.09 1.58 9.59
C SER A 60 2.90 2.96 8.95
N THR A 61 1.78 3.15 8.26
CA THR A 61 1.61 4.30 7.39
C THR A 61 0.21 4.93 7.49
N TYR A 62 -0.04 5.92 6.64
CA TYR A 62 -1.24 6.75 6.61
C TYR A 62 -1.62 7.03 5.16
N PHE A 63 -2.85 7.47 4.94
CA PHE A 63 -3.39 7.68 3.58
C PHE A 63 -3.76 9.16 3.37
N PRO A 64 -2.76 10.04 3.09
CA PRO A 64 -3.02 11.48 3.03
C PRO A 64 -3.72 11.94 1.75
N THR A 65 -3.67 11.16 0.68
CA THR A 65 -4.23 11.56 -0.62
C THR A 65 -5.59 10.90 -0.93
N ALA A 66 -6.26 10.36 0.08
CA ALA A 66 -7.52 9.62 -0.10
C ALA A 66 -8.60 10.45 -0.78
N GLN A 67 -8.63 11.77 -0.58
CA GLN A 67 -9.65 12.65 -1.14
C GLN A 67 -9.35 13.10 -2.56
N THR A 68 -8.10 12.98 -3.00
CA THR A 68 -7.64 13.52 -4.29
C THR A 68 -7.15 12.46 -5.26
N VAL A 69 -6.82 11.26 -4.78
CA VAL A 69 -6.29 10.19 -5.64
C VAL A 69 -7.32 9.80 -6.70
N GLN A 70 -6.83 9.69 -7.95
CA GLN A 70 -7.62 9.22 -9.07
C GLN A 70 -7.46 7.71 -9.15
N VAL A 71 -8.41 6.96 -8.57
CA VAL A 71 -8.35 5.49 -8.59
C VAL A 71 -8.62 5.01 -10.01
N ASP A 72 -7.66 4.28 -10.58
CA ASP A 72 -7.84 3.73 -11.92
C ASP A 72 -8.78 2.51 -11.84
N PRO A 73 -9.74 2.39 -12.77
CA PRO A 73 -10.64 1.23 -12.79
C PRO A 73 -9.93 -0.12 -12.86
N ALA A 74 -8.70 -0.16 -13.40
CA ALA A 74 -7.91 -1.39 -13.45
C ALA A 74 -7.63 -1.94 -12.05
N GLN A 75 -7.65 -1.11 -11.01
CA GLN A 75 -7.35 -1.52 -9.64
C GLN A 75 -8.60 -1.86 -8.81
N ALA A 76 -9.78 -1.95 -9.42
CA ALA A 76 -10.97 -2.30 -8.68
C ALA A 76 -10.77 -3.66 -7.97
N GLY A 77 -11.01 -3.69 -6.64
CA GLY A 77 -10.84 -4.90 -5.85
C GLY A 77 -9.39 -5.32 -5.60
N LEU A 78 -8.42 -4.41 -5.81
CA LEU A 78 -7.01 -4.71 -5.59
C LEU A 78 -6.78 -5.20 -4.15
N PRO A 79 -6.14 -6.37 -3.96
CA PRO A 79 -5.79 -6.83 -2.61
C PRO A 79 -4.88 -5.83 -1.91
N ALA A 80 -5.19 -5.53 -0.65
CA ALA A 80 -4.42 -4.61 0.16
C ALA A 80 -4.20 -5.22 1.55
N LEU A 81 -2.96 -5.15 2.04
CA LEU A 81 -2.60 -5.57 3.38
C LEU A 81 -2.10 -4.35 4.15
N ILE A 82 -2.77 -4.03 5.25
CA ILE A 82 -2.38 -2.95 6.17
C ILE A 82 -1.83 -3.59 7.43
N CYS A 83 -0.59 -3.23 7.80
CA CYS A 83 0.03 -3.69 9.04
C CYS A 83 0.43 -2.48 9.87
N HIS A 84 0.15 -2.51 11.18
CA HIS A 84 0.43 -1.37 12.06
C HIS A 84 0.80 -1.82 13.47
N GLY A 85 1.64 -1.05 14.12
CA GLY A 85 1.98 -1.26 15.52
C GLY A 85 0.99 -0.52 16.44
N SER A 86 0.44 -1.23 17.43
CA SER A 86 -0.49 -0.63 18.38
C SER A 86 0.19 0.40 19.30
N LEU A 87 1.52 0.36 19.39
CA LEU A 87 2.33 1.24 20.23
C LEU A 87 3.15 2.24 19.42
N ASP A 88 2.83 2.41 18.13
CA ASP A 88 3.58 3.29 17.24
C ASP A 88 3.40 4.76 17.66
N PRO A 89 4.50 5.44 18.08
CA PRO A 89 4.41 6.85 18.47
C PRO A 89 4.65 7.83 17.32
N VAL A 90 5.12 7.35 16.17
CA VAL A 90 5.45 8.18 15.02
C VAL A 90 4.23 8.31 14.11
N VAL A 91 3.66 7.19 13.70
CA VAL A 91 2.39 7.13 12.99
C VAL A 91 1.44 6.36 13.91
N VAL A 92 0.63 7.09 14.67
CA VAL A 92 -0.27 6.46 15.63
C VAL A 92 -1.26 5.53 14.94
N GLU A 93 -1.68 4.47 15.63
CA GLU A 93 -2.53 3.44 15.03
C GLU A 93 -3.81 4.01 14.43
N ASP A 94 -4.37 5.07 15.03
CA ASP A 94 -5.57 5.71 14.50
C ASP A 94 -5.40 6.17 13.05
N MET A 95 -4.20 6.56 12.65
CA MET A 95 -3.92 6.95 11.26
C MET A 95 -3.96 5.74 10.32
N GLY A 96 -3.50 4.59 10.79
CA GLY A 96 -3.60 3.34 10.04
C GLY A 96 -5.06 2.89 9.88
N LEU A 97 -5.83 2.98 10.95
CA LEU A 97 -7.27 2.66 10.94
C LEU A 97 -8.05 3.63 10.04
N GLU A 98 -7.67 4.90 10.02
CA GLU A 98 -8.27 5.89 9.11
C GLU A 98 -7.98 5.53 7.66
N GLY A 99 -6.75 5.10 7.36
CA GLY A 99 -6.41 4.62 6.02
C GLY A 99 -7.26 3.44 5.59
N LYS A 100 -7.48 2.49 6.50
CA LYS A 100 -8.38 1.35 6.25
C LYS A 100 -9.79 1.83 5.93
N ALA A 101 -10.33 2.74 6.74
CA ALA A 101 -11.67 3.26 6.55
C ALA A 101 -11.81 4.00 5.21
N ARG A 102 -10.79 4.74 4.81
CA ARG A 102 -10.79 5.46 3.53
C ARG A 102 -10.71 4.52 2.34
N LEU A 103 -9.95 3.43 2.43
CA LEU A 103 -9.95 2.39 1.39
C LEU A 103 -11.32 1.75 1.28
N GLU A 104 -11.95 1.44 2.40
CA GLU A 104 -13.29 0.86 2.40
C GLU A 104 -14.30 1.80 1.76
N ALA A 105 -14.20 3.09 2.03
CA ALA A 105 -15.04 4.11 1.41
C ALA A 105 -14.85 4.20 -0.11
N LEU A 106 -13.64 3.84 -0.60
CA LEU A 106 -13.35 3.78 -2.03
C LEU A 106 -13.74 2.44 -2.67
N GLY A 107 -14.33 1.53 -1.91
CA GLY A 107 -14.82 0.23 -2.41
C GLY A 107 -13.86 -0.93 -2.26
N PHE A 108 -12.75 -0.76 -1.55
CA PHE A 108 -11.78 -1.83 -1.32
C PHE A 108 -12.08 -2.60 -0.04
N GLU A 109 -11.54 -3.82 0.07
CA GLU A 109 -11.71 -4.69 1.25
C GLU A 109 -10.32 -5.06 1.78
N PRO A 110 -9.61 -4.13 2.47
CA PRO A 110 -8.26 -4.40 2.95
C PRO A 110 -8.26 -5.39 4.11
N GLU A 111 -7.19 -6.20 4.19
CA GLU A 111 -6.87 -6.92 5.41
C GLU A 111 -6.11 -5.98 6.33
N TYR A 112 -6.45 -5.99 7.62
CA TYR A 112 -5.80 -5.16 8.61
C TYR A 112 -5.24 -6.04 9.72
N LYS A 113 -3.94 -5.88 10.01
CA LYS A 113 -3.26 -6.61 11.07
C LYS A 113 -2.53 -5.65 11.98
N VAL A 114 -2.70 -5.84 13.28
CA VAL A 114 -2.07 -4.99 14.30
C VAL A 114 -1.14 -5.85 15.16
N TYR A 115 -0.01 -5.27 15.57
CA TYR A 115 1.01 -5.96 16.35
C TYR A 115 1.40 -5.12 17.57
N PRO A 116 1.77 -5.76 18.70
CA PRO A 116 2.22 -5.02 19.88
C PRO A 116 3.66 -4.54 19.68
N MET A 117 3.84 -3.58 18.79
CA MET A 117 5.13 -3.01 18.44
C MET A 117 5.01 -1.51 18.20
N GLU A 118 6.15 -0.82 18.22
CA GLU A 118 6.24 0.59 17.89
C GLU A 118 6.32 0.80 16.39
N HIS A 119 7.04 1.83 15.93
CA HIS A 119 7.21 2.14 14.50
C HIS A 119 8.31 1.25 13.92
N ALA A 120 7.97 0.00 13.64
CA ALA A 120 8.93 -1.04 13.34
C ALA A 120 8.30 -2.17 12.52
N VAL A 121 9.05 -3.23 12.32
CA VAL A 121 8.61 -4.49 11.72
C VAL A 121 8.96 -5.59 12.71
N CYS A 122 8.06 -6.54 12.92
CA CYS A 122 8.28 -7.65 13.84
C CYS A 122 8.23 -9.01 13.10
N PRO A 123 8.77 -10.09 13.71
CA PRO A 123 8.79 -11.42 13.05
C PRO A 123 7.41 -11.93 12.66
N GLN A 124 6.38 -11.71 13.49
CA GLN A 124 5.02 -12.14 13.16
C GLN A 124 4.49 -11.41 11.91
N GLU A 125 4.77 -10.12 11.81
CA GLU A 125 4.39 -9.34 10.64
C GLU A 125 5.05 -9.88 9.38
N ILE A 126 6.34 -10.21 9.44
CA ILE A 126 7.06 -10.77 8.30
C ILE A 126 6.44 -12.10 7.86
N ALA A 127 6.08 -12.95 8.82
CA ALA A 127 5.40 -14.22 8.52
C ALA A 127 4.05 -13.99 7.85
N ASP A 128 3.26 -13.04 8.36
CA ASP A 128 1.95 -12.70 7.82
C ASP A 128 2.06 -12.13 6.41
N ILE A 129 3.06 -11.27 6.17
CA ILE A 129 3.35 -10.74 4.84
C ILE A 129 3.67 -11.88 3.86
N GLY A 130 4.51 -12.82 4.27
CA GLY A 130 4.85 -13.97 3.44
C GLY A 130 3.63 -14.79 3.04
N THR A 131 2.73 -15.04 3.99
CA THR A 131 1.49 -15.75 3.75
C THR A 131 0.61 -14.99 2.75
N TRP A 132 0.44 -13.69 2.96
CA TRP A 132 -0.36 -12.85 2.07
C TRP A 132 0.21 -12.82 0.65
N LEU A 133 1.54 -12.65 0.52
CA LEU A 133 2.20 -12.64 -0.78
C LEU A 133 2.00 -13.95 -1.54
N SER A 134 2.06 -15.09 -0.84
CA SER A 134 1.88 -16.39 -1.49
C SER A 134 0.47 -16.56 -2.05
N VAL A 135 -0.52 -15.86 -1.50
CA VAL A 135 -1.89 -15.87 -2.02
C VAL A 135 -2.04 -14.96 -3.23
N VAL A 136 -1.60 -13.70 -3.11
CA VAL A 136 -1.83 -12.72 -4.19
C VAL A 136 -0.94 -12.94 -5.41
N LEU A 137 0.17 -13.65 -5.25
CA LEU A 137 1.10 -13.98 -6.35
C LEU A 137 0.94 -15.44 -6.84
N ALA A 138 -0.02 -16.16 -6.31
CA ALA A 138 -0.25 -17.55 -6.70
C ALA A 138 -0.66 -17.70 -8.17
#